data_ea52909000e4f3a2f2e537ac727eb273
#
_entry.id   ea52909000e4f3a2f2e537ac727eb273
#
_cell.length_a   1.000
_cell.length_b   1.000
_cell.length_c   1.000
_cell.angle_alpha   90.00
_cell.angle_beta   90.00
_cell.angle_gamma   90.00
#
_symmetry.space_group_name_H-M   'P 1'
#
loop_
_entity.id
_entity.type
_entity.pdbx_description
1 polymer ?
#
loop_
_entity_poly.entity_id
_entity_poly.type
_entity_poly.pdbx_seq_one_letter_code
_entity_poly.pdbx_strand_id
1 'polypeptide(L)'
;MPSIQKAYDWAVETCAKPNIGYSQNYRNQKTVNGITYYDCSSFIWYSLLAGGFECVKANNGETWPFTTRTMAGVLKKLGFALHSPSENWKPGDILIRTGHTEMAFDGTRTMGAHTSKVPLDEQVSINANDSRGNWLQLWRWETGAVSDWIKGNRYLTIGEMQNNATIIFDTLLKEGFTENAIAGIIGNAGGPYTLGESSVNPGLWQNLTVNPNLGFGLFQWTPSTKYTNWATANGYEIDDGYGQLDWLVNQTVSTGQWIPTSTYPETFPQFVSSMKEPSYLADAFLNNFERPKNQNQPERGQNAEYWLKWYNNEFVPPENPPQNGGEWVASMPVWLMVRKRGV
;
A
#
# COMPACT_ATOMS: atom_id res chain seq x y z
N MET A 1 -3.59 -4.26 1.46
CA MET A 1 -4.06 -2.97 0.89
C MET A 1 -4.28 -3.11 -0.60
N PRO A 2 -5.20 -2.36 -1.20
CA PRO A 2 -5.32 -2.31 -2.64
C PRO A 2 -4.04 -1.71 -3.25
N SER A 3 -3.60 -2.29 -4.36
CA SER A 3 -2.41 -1.86 -5.10
C SER A 3 -2.74 -1.77 -6.58
N ILE A 4 -2.64 -0.57 -7.14
CA ILE A 4 -2.84 -0.37 -8.57
C ILE A 4 -1.73 -1.06 -9.38
N GLN A 5 -0.53 -1.16 -8.83
CA GLN A 5 0.57 -1.89 -9.47
C GLN A 5 0.24 -3.38 -9.63
N LYS A 6 -0.27 -4.04 -8.57
CA LYS A 6 -0.70 -5.45 -8.67
C LYS A 6 -1.86 -5.64 -9.67
N ALA A 7 -2.81 -4.69 -9.71
CA ALA A 7 -3.87 -4.71 -10.71
C ALA A 7 -3.33 -4.56 -12.14
N TYR A 8 -2.38 -3.65 -12.32
CA TYR A 8 -1.69 -3.42 -13.58
C TYR A 8 -0.89 -4.65 -14.03
N ASP A 9 -0.10 -5.24 -13.13
CA ASP A 9 0.72 -6.43 -13.42
C ASP A 9 -0.16 -7.61 -13.85
N TRP A 10 -1.26 -7.86 -13.14
CA TRP A 10 -2.24 -8.87 -13.52
C TRP A 10 -2.82 -8.62 -14.92
N ALA A 11 -3.12 -7.35 -15.25
CA ALA A 11 -3.66 -6.98 -16.55
C ALA A 11 -2.65 -7.22 -17.67
N VAL A 12 -1.37 -6.84 -17.46
CA VAL A 12 -0.27 -7.11 -18.40
C VAL A 12 -0.08 -8.61 -18.61
N GLU A 13 0.01 -9.39 -17.52
CA GLU A 13 0.13 -10.84 -17.60
C GLU A 13 -1.04 -11.49 -18.32
N THR A 14 -2.26 -10.98 -18.10
CA THR A 14 -3.46 -11.53 -18.74
C THR A 14 -3.49 -11.22 -20.24
N CYS A 15 -3.07 -10.04 -20.67
CA CYS A 15 -2.90 -9.71 -22.09
C CYS A 15 -1.83 -10.57 -22.80
N ALA A 16 -0.85 -11.09 -22.07
CA ALA A 16 0.21 -11.94 -22.64
C ALA A 16 -0.18 -13.43 -22.76
N LYS A 17 -1.30 -13.87 -22.20
CA LYS A 17 -1.74 -15.27 -22.24
C LYS A 17 -2.40 -15.62 -23.57
N PRO A 18 -2.05 -16.77 -24.21
CA PRO A 18 -2.54 -17.12 -25.55
C PRO A 18 -4.00 -17.59 -25.59
N ASN A 19 -4.59 -17.93 -24.44
CA ASN A 19 -5.92 -18.52 -24.32
C ASN A 19 -6.93 -17.61 -23.60
N ILE A 20 -6.83 -16.33 -23.85
CA ILE A 20 -7.74 -15.32 -23.33
C ILE A 20 -8.56 -14.73 -24.49
N GLY A 21 -9.87 -14.61 -24.31
CA GLY A 21 -10.77 -14.10 -25.34
C GLY A 21 -11.78 -13.08 -24.81
N TYR A 22 -12.47 -12.42 -25.75
CA TYR A 22 -13.52 -11.48 -25.47
C TYR A 22 -14.90 -12.13 -25.55
N SER A 23 -15.73 -11.95 -24.51
CA SER A 23 -17.15 -12.33 -24.57
C SER A 23 -17.99 -11.57 -23.55
N GLN A 24 -19.10 -10.98 -24.00
CA GLN A 24 -20.08 -10.41 -23.09
C GLN A 24 -20.91 -11.48 -22.34
N ASN A 25 -21.09 -12.67 -22.96
CA ASN A 25 -21.86 -13.75 -22.32
C ASN A 25 -21.06 -14.49 -21.24
N TYR A 26 -19.72 -14.54 -21.39
CA TYR A 26 -18.81 -15.26 -20.49
C TYR A 26 -17.89 -14.31 -19.71
N ARG A 27 -18.33 -13.08 -19.57
CA ARG A 27 -17.57 -11.98 -18.95
C ARG A 27 -17.18 -12.19 -17.47
N ASN A 28 -17.72 -13.21 -16.83
CA ASN A 28 -17.44 -13.57 -15.44
C ASN A 28 -16.19 -14.49 -15.28
N GLN A 29 -15.19 -14.31 -16.12
CA GLN A 29 -13.97 -15.14 -16.14
C GLN A 29 -14.26 -16.61 -16.43
N LYS A 30 -15.33 -16.89 -17.19
CA LYS A 30 -15.70 -18.27 -17.53
C LYS A 30 -14.73 -18.85 -18.56
N THR A 31 -14.29 -20.07 -18.30
CA THR A 31 -13.46 -20.83 -19.26
C THR A 31 -14.36 -21.78 -20.05
N VAL A 32 -14.29 -21.70 -21.38
CA VAL A 32 -15.01 -22.56 -22.33
C VAL A 32 -14.01 -23.04 -23.37
N ASN A 33 -13.93 -24.35 -23.57
CA ASN A 33 -12.99 -24.99 -24.52
C ASN A 33 -11.52 -24.53 -24.32
N GLY A 34 -11.11 -24.34 -23.07
CA GLY A 34 -9.75 -23.91 -22.74
C GLY A 34 -9.47 -22.42 -22.88
N ILE A 35 -10.45 -21.62 -23.32
CA ILE A 35 -10.34 -20.15 -23.45
C ILE A 35 -11.07 -19.49 -22.29
N THR A 36 -10.40 -18.59 -21.58
CA THR A 36 -11.01 -17.76 -20.51
C THR A 36 -11.45 -16.42 -21.07
N TYR A 37 -12.66 -16.00 -20.74
CA TYR A 37 -13.29 -14.86 -21.37
C TYR A 37 -13.52 -13.70 -20.42
N TYR A 38 -13.34 -12.49 -20.97
CA TYR A 38 -13.66 -11.19 -20.37
C TYR A 38 -14.42 -10.31 -21.37
N ASP A 39 -15.17 -9.32 -20.89
CA ASP A 39 -15.48 -8.11 -21.65
C ASP A 39 -14.63 -6.93 -21.11
N CYS A 40 -14.76 -5.76 -21.72
CA CYS A 40 -13.95 -4.60 -21.35
C CYS A 40 -14.08 -4.24 -19.85
N SER A 41 -15.28 -4.21 -19.32
CA SER A 41 -15.51 -3.83 -17.93
C SER A 41 -15.17 -4.95 -16.94
N SER A 42 -15.38 -6.21 -17.28
CA SER A 42 -14.99 -7.31 -16.42
C SER A 42 -13.47 -7.52 -16.37
N PHE A 43 -12.75 -7.21 -17.44
CA PHE A 43 -11.28 -7.20 -17.42
C PHE A 43 -10.76 -6.22 -16.34
N ILE A 44 -11.30 -5.00 -16.30
CA ILE A 44 -10.98 -4.02 -15.25
C ILE A 44 -11.39 -4.53 -13.87
N TRP A 45 -12.59 -5.13 -13.73
CA TRP A 45 -13.05 -5.70 -12.46
C TRP A 45 -12.06 -6.73 -11.88
N TYR A 46 -11.64 -7.70 -12.70
CA TYR A 46 -10.74 -8.76 -12.24
C TYR A 46 -9.30 -8.26 -12.02
N SER A 47 -8.86 -7.26 -12.77
CA SER A 47 -7.58 -6.61 -12.49
C SER A 47 -7.60 -5.92 -11.12
N LEU A 48 -8.67 -5.20 -10.80
CA LEU A 48 -8.83 -4.55 -9.50
C LEU A 48 -8.94 -5.57 -8.35
N LEU A 49 -9.65 -6.68 -8.53
CA LEU A 49 -9.70 -7.76 -7.55
C LEU A 49 -8.31 -8.35 -7.30
N ALA A 50 -7.51 -8.59 -8.36
CA ALA A 50 -6.14 -9.05 -8.25
C ALA A 50 -5.24 -8.02 -7.52
N GLY A 51 -5.54 -6.73 -7.69
CA GLY A 51 -4.96 -5.64 -6.94
C GLY A 51 -5.40 -5.51 -5.48
N GLY A 52 -6.30 -6.40 -5.01
CA GLY A 52 -6.80 -6.38 -3.63
C GLY A 52 -7.85 -5.30 -3.35
N PHE A 53 -8.46 -4.71 -4.39
CA PHE A 53 -9.54 -3.75 -4.22
C PHE A 53 -10.83 -4.44 -3.78
N GLU A 54 -11.57 -3.84 -2.84
CA GLU A 54 -12.85 -4.35 -2.31
C GLU A 54 -14.02 -4.13 -3.28
N CYS A 55 -13.87 -4.61 -4.53
CA CYS A 55 -14.83 -4.36 -5.61
C CYS A 55 -16.27 -4.80 -5.26
N VAL A 56 -16.42 -5.96 -4.63
CA VAL A 56 -17.73 -6.47 -4.21
C VAL A 56 -18.40 -5.54 -3.21
N LYS A 57 -17.68 -5.07 -2.21
CA LYS A 57 -18.20 -4.12 -1.21
C LYS A 57 -18.56 -2.78 -1.86
N ALA A 58 -17.70 -2.25 -2.73
CA ALA A 58 -17.95 -1.01 -3.45
C ALA A 58 -19.13 -1.13 -4.44
N ASN A 59 -19.38 -2.34 -4.97
CA ASN A 59 -20.50 -2.68 -5.85
C ASN A 59 -21.77 -3.15 -5.09
N ASN A 60 -21.99 -2.65 -3.88
CA ASN A 60 -23.16 -2.94 -3.03
C ASN A 60 -23.35 -4.43 -2.68
N GLY A 61 -22.27 -5.19 -2.59
CA GLY A 61 -22.30 -6.63 -2.30
C GLY A 61 -22.46 -7.54 -3.54
N GLU A 62 -22.63 -6.97 -4.73
CA GLU A 62 -22.74 -7.72 -5.97
C GLU A 62 -21.38 -8.32 -6.35
N THR A 63 -21.36 -9.65 -6.54
CA THR A 63 -20.16 -10.39 -6.97
C THR A 63 -19.98 -10.40 -8.49
N TRP A 64 -21.02 -10.05 -9.23
CA TRP A 64 -20.97 -9.93 -10.69
C TRP A 64 -20.22 -8.67 -11.10
N PRO A 65 -19.32 -8.73 -12.08
CA PRO A 65 -18.56 -7.58 -12.53
C PRO A 65 -19.44 -6.39 -12.91
N PHE A 66 -19.03 -5.18 -12.54
CA PHE A 66 -19.69 -3.96 -12.97
C PHE A 66 -19.74 -3.84 -14.52
N THR A 67 -20.59 -2.97 -15.01
CA THR A 67 -20.62 -2.57 -16.43
C THR A 67 -19.99 -1.19 -16.60
N THR A 68 -19.71 -0.79 -17.85
CA THR A 68 -19.24 0.57 -18.16
C THR A 68 -20.20 1.67 -17.68
N ARG A 69 -21.47 1.36 -17.45
CA ARG A 69 -22.46 2.31 -16.91
C ARG A 69 -22.37 2.50 -15.40
N THR A 70 -21.95 1.46 -14.68
CA THR A 70 -21.95 1.45 -13.20
C THR A 70 -20.56 1.61 -12.61
N MET A 71 -19.50 1.35 -13.40
CA MET A 71 -18.11 1.29 -12.90
C MET A 71 -17.63 2.61 -12.33
N ALA A 72 -17.99 3.76 -12.90
CA ALA A 72 -17.56 5.07 -12.38
C ALA A 72 -17.95 5.28 -10.90
N GLY A 73 -19.20 4.89 -10.55
CA GLY A 73 -19.66 4.94 -9.16
C GLY A 73 -18.90 3.98 -8.23
N VAL A 74 -18.51 2.81 -8.74
CA VAL A 74 -17.71 1.83 -7.98
C VAL A 74 -16.27 2.34 -7.83
N LEU A 75 -15.64 2.83 -8.90
CA LEU A 75 -14.29 3.41 -8.85
C LEU A 75 -14.19 4.56 -7.83
N LYS A 76 -15.18 5.46 -7.81
CA LYS A 76 -15.26 6.51 -6.80
C LYS A 76 -15.30 5.96 -5.37
N LYS A 77 -16.12 4.92 -5.12
CA LYS A 77 -16.20 4.27 -3.80
C LYS A 77 -14.92 3.52 -3.43
N LEU A 78 -14.16 3.06 -4.42
CA LEU A 78 -12.85 2.46 -4.21
C LEU A 78 -11.75 3.50 -3.95
N GLY A 79 -12.01 4.79 -4.09
CA GLY A 79 -11.05 5.87 -3.85
C GLY A 79 -10.31 6.36 -5.09
N PHE A 80 -10.75 5.97 -6.30
CA PHE A 80 -10.22 6.57 -7.53
C PHE A 80 -10.71 8.01 -7.68
N ALA A 81 -9.81 8.91 -8.08
CA ALA A 81 -10.12 10.30 -8.41
C ALA A 81 -10.42 10.43 -9.91
N LEU A 82 -11.38 11.31 -10.23
CA LEU A 82 -11.71 11.66 -11.61
C LEU A 82 -10.78 12.76 -12.11
N HIS A 83 -10.09 12.49 -13.22
CA HIS A 83 -9.19 13.42 -13.92
C HIS A 83 -9.68 13.74 -15.31
N SER A 84 -9.07 14.76 -15.93
CA SER A 84 -9.29 15.04 -17.34
C SER A 84 -8.65 13.96 -18.23
N PRO A 85 -9.37 13.40 -19.23
CA PRO A 85 -8.78 12.45 -20.16
C PRO A 85 -7.64 13.03 -21.01
N SER A 86 -7.51 14.35 -21.04
CA SER A 86 -6.42 15.06 -21.74
C SER A 86 -5.11 15.13 -20.96
N GLU A 87 -5.12 14.73 -19.68
CA GLU A 87 -3.90 14.61 -18.88
C GLU A 87 -2.99 13.50 -19.39
N ASN A 88 -1.71 13.56 -19.02
CA ASN A 88 -0.80 12.45 -19.27
C ASN A 88 -1.24 11.22 -18.52
N TRP A 89 -1.50 10.13 -19.24
CA TRP A 89 -1.88 8.86 -18.63
C TRP A 89 -0.71 8.26 -17.86
N LYS A 90 -1.06 7.62 -16.76
CA LYS A 90 -0.12 6.83 -15.95
C LYS A 90 -0.49 5.35 -16.04
N PRO A 91 0.46 4.42 -15.94
CA PRO A 91 0.16 3.01 -15.84
C PRO A 91 -0.88 2.75 -14.75
N GLY A 92 -1.95 2.00 -15.11
CA GLY A 92 -3.05 1.70 -14.18
C GLY A 92 -4.20 2.71 -14.16
N ASP A 93 -4.11 3.86 -14.84
CA ASP A 93 -5.27 4.74 -15.03
C ASP A 93 -6.39 4.00 -15.78
N ILE A 94 -7.62 4.19 -15.35
CA ILE A 94 -8.79 3.56 -15.98
C ILE A 94 -9.51 4.60 -16.84
N LEU A 95 -9.60 4.30 -18.11
CA LEU A 95 -10.21 5.16 -19.13
C LEU A 95 -11.61 4.64 -19.47
N ILE A 96 -12.58 5.55 -19.48
CA ILE A 96 -13.99 5.21 -19.78
C ILE A 96 -14.50 6.09 -20.91
N ARG A 97 -15.18 5.46 -21.88
CA ARG A 97 -16.03 6.10 -22.88
C ARG A 97 -17.37 5.38 -22.98
N THR A 98 -18.27 5.89 -23.76
CA THR A 98 -19.60 5.25 -23.95
C THR A 98 -19.44 3.80 -24.43
N GLY A 99 -19.84 2.85 -23.60
CA GLY A 99 -19.86 1.42 -23.91
C GLY A 99 -18.50 0.73 -23.90
N HIS A 100 -17.42 1.41 -23.51
CA HIS A 100 -16.08 0.80 -23.49
C HIS A 100 -15.18 1.37 -22.38
N THR A 101 -14.23 0.54 -21.91
CA THR A 101 -13.24 0.91 -20.90
C THR A 101 -11.94 0.14 -21.11
N GLU A 102 -10.82 0.75 -20.78
CA GLU A 102 -9.49 0.16 -20.82
C GLU A 102 -8.63 0.69 -19.68
N MET A 103 -7.53 0.00 -19.38
CA MET A 103 -6.49 0.47 -18.47
C MET A 103 -5.33 1.04 -19.25
N ALA A 104 -4.80 2.17 -18.85
CA ALA A 104 -3.60 2.73 -19.45
C ALA A 104 -2.40 1.79 -19.19
N PHE A 105 -1.75 1.37 -20.27
CA PHE A 105 -0.50 0.62 -20.20
C PHE A 105 0.68 1.55 -19.97
N ASP A 106 0.69 2.68 -20.69
CA ASP A 106 1.66 3.76 -20.54
C ASP A 106 1.02 5.11 -20.89
N GLY A 107 1.83 6.13 -21.12
CA GLY A 107 1.35 7.46 -21.50
C GLY A 107 0.62 7.54 -22.84
N THR A 108 0.61 6.46 -23.66
CA THR A 108 0.10 6.46 -25.04
C THR A 108 -0.73 5.23 -25.40
N ARG A 109 -0.50 4.11 -24.77
CA ARG A 109 -1.14 2.82 -25.05
C ARG A 109 -2.08 2.42 -23.92
N THR A 110 -3.08 1.62 -24.27
CA THR A 110 -4.01 1.03 -23.33
C THR A 110 -3.99 -0.49 -23.43
N MET A 111 -4.58 -1.16 -22.46
CA MET A 111 -4.76 -2.61 -22.43
C MET A 111 -6.16 -2.97 -21.93
N GLY A 112 -6.72 -4.03 -22.47
CA GLY A 112 -8.05 -4.44 -22.12
C GLY A 112 -8.63 -5.54 -23.02
N ALA A 113 -9.92 -5.79 -22.82
CA ALA A 113 -10.68 -6.69 -23.66
C ALA A 113 -11.50 -5.89 -24.69
N HIS A 114 -11.21 -6.07 -25.95
CA HIS A 114 -11.65 -5.18 -27.03
C HIS A 114 -12.91 -5.69 -27.77
N THR A 115 -12.79 -6.81 -28.51
CA THR A 115 -13.87 -7.35 -29.34
C THR A 115 -13.58 -8.81 -29.73
N SER A 116 -14.65 -9.57 -29.99
CA SER A 116 -14.55 -10.95 -30.52
C SER A 116 -14.39 -10.99 -32.06
N LYS A 117 -14.31 -9.84 -32.74
CA LYS A 117 -14.25 -9.77 -34.22
C LYS A 117 -12.82 -9.79 -34.78
N VAL A 118 -11.84 -9.96 -33.94
CA VAL A 118 -10.41 -10.04 -34.27
C VAL A 118 -9.86 -11.42 -33.90
N PRO A 119 -8.64 -11.80 -34.37
CA PRO A 119 -7.95 -13.01 -33.91
C PRO A 119 -7.86 -13.08 -32.37
N LEU A 120 -7.80 -14.30 -31.84
CA LEU A 120 -7.90 -14.53 -30.39
C LEU A 120 -6.83 -13.78 -29.58
N ASP A 121 -5.62 -13.71 -30.07
CA ASP A 121 -4.48 -13.01 -29.50
C ASP A 121 -4.59 -11.47 -29.50
N GLU A 122 -5.54 -10.94 -30.28
CA GLU A 122 -5.85 -9.50 -30.32
C GLU A 122 -7.09 -9.15 -29.49
N GLN A 123 -7.92 -10.13 -29.08
CA GLN A 123 -9.19 -9.88 -28.38
C GLN A 123 -8.98 -9.27 -27.00
N VAL A 124 -7.94 -9.67 -26.29
CA VAL A 124 -7.51 -9.12 -25.00
C VAL A 124 -6.02 -8.86 -25.10
N SER A 125 -5.64 -7.61 -25.25
CA SER A 125 -4.28 -7.27 -25.61
C SER A 125 -3.90 -5.85 -25.17
N ILE A 126 -2.61 -5.52 -25.31
CA ILE A 126 -2.10 -4.15 -25.22
C ILE A 126 -2.28 -3.52 -26.60
N ASN A 127 -3.11 -2.50 -26.68
CA ASN A 127 -3.42 -1.85 -27.94
C ASN A 127 -2.34 -0.82 -28.31
N ALA A 128 -1.61 -1.08 -29.40
CA ALA A 128 -0.56 -0.19 -29.90
C ALA A 128 -1.12 1.08 -30.56
N ASN A 129 -2.38 1.07 -30.96
CA ASN A 129 -3.01 2.09 -31.81
C ASN A 129 -4.15 2.84 -31.11
N ASP A 130 -4.29 2.71 -29.79
CA ASP A 130 -5.38 3.46 -29.16
C ASP A 130 -5.06 4.94 -29.22
N SER A 131 -5.80 5.59 -30.12
CA SER A 131 -5.80 7.03 -30.21
C SER A 131 -6.31 7.59 -28.88
N ARG A 132 -5.64 8.62 -28.36
CA ARG A 132 -6.12 9.46 -27.26
C ARG A 132 -7.50 10.10 -27.54
N GLY A 133 -8.19 9.66 -28.60
CA GLY A 133 -9.47 10.18 -29.03
C GLY A 133 -10.64 9.49 -28.34
N ASN A 134 -11.61 10.31 -27.86
CA ASN A 134 -12.92 9.90 -27.40
C ASN A 134 -13.03 9.30 -25.99
N TRP A 135 -12.01 9.31 -25.19
CA TRP A 135 -12.17 9.02 -23.77
C TRP A 135 -12.90 10.19 -23.08
N LEU A 136 -13.92 9.84 -22.26
CA LEU A 136 -14.77 10.82 -21.58
C LEU A 136 -14.36 11.01 -20.12
N GLN A 137 -13.72 10.00 -19.52
CA GLN A 137 -13.29 10.00 -18.13
C GLN A 137 -11.96 9.29 -18.01
N LEU A 138 -11.10 9.80 -17.13
CA LEU A 138 -9.90 9.16 -16.63
C LEU A 138 -10.05 9.01 -15.13
N TRP A 139 -9.99 7.79 -14.64
CA TRP A 139 -10.01 7.48 -13.22
C TRP A 139 -8.63 7.02 -12.80
N ARG A 140 -8.03 7.76 -11.91
CA ARG A 140 -6.70 7.47 -11.39
C ARG A 140 -6.81 6.99 -9.96
N TRP A 141 -6.17 5.85 -9.67
CA TRP A 141 -5.83 5.50 -8.32
C TRP A 141 -4.71 6.46 -7.87
N GLU A 142 -5.11 7.53 -7.28
CA GLU A 142 -4.19 8.28 -6.46
C GLU A 142 -4.06 7.42 -5.22
N THR A 143 -2.85 6.83 -5.00
CA THR A 143 -2.54 5.99 -3.85
C THR A 143 -3.37 6.46 -2.68
N GLY A 144 -4.40 5.71 -2.32
CA GLY A 144 -5.69 6.14 -1.82
C GLY A 144 -5.63 7.51 -1.20
N ALA A 145 -6.66 8.33 -1.27
CA ALA A 145 -6.68 9.48 -0.39
C ALA A 145 -6.26 8.95 0.96
N VAL A 146 -4.95 8.90 1.16
CA VAL A 146 -4.36 8.55 2.43
C VAL A 146 -4.93 9.64 3.26
N SER A 147 -5.88 9.29 4.12
CA SER A 147 -6.39 10.26 5.04
C SER A 147 -5.12 10.90 5.60
N ASP A 148 -5.07 12.22 5.70
CA ASP A 148 -3.95 12.95 6.27
C ASP A 148 -3.35 12.16 7.41
N TRP A 149 -2.08 12.30 7.66
CA TRP A 149 -1.44 11.65 8.78
C TRP A 149 -2.34 11.70 10.01
N ILE A 150 -2.69 10.55 10.56
CA ILE A 150 -3.35 10.50 11.85
C ILE A 150 -2.28 10.76 12.91
N LYS A 151 -2.40 11.88 13.60
CA LYS A 151 -1.38 12.41 14.49
C LYS A 151 -1.97 12.95 15.80
N GLY A 152 -1.13 13.42 16.67
CA GLY A 152 -1.48 13.95 17.98
C GLY A 152 -0.72 13.21 19.09
N ASN A 153 -0.63 13.82 20.27
CA ASN A 153 0.11 13.24 21.39
C ASN A 153 -0.72 12.16 22.11
N ARG A 154 -0.95 11.03 21.43
CA ARG A 154 -1.68 9.87 21.93
C ARG A 154 -1.24 8.58 21.22
N TYR A 155 -1.50 7.45 21.81
CA TYR A 155 -1.38 6.16 21.11
C TYR A 155 -2.54 6.00 20.12
N LEU A 156 -2.23 5.47 18.95
CA LEU A 156 -3.19 5.18 17.89
C LEU A 156 -3.74 3.75 18.02
N THR A 157 -4.95 3.54 17.52
CA THR A 157 -5.48 2.20 17.29
C THR A 157 -4.74 1.52 16.11
N ILE A 158 -4.84 0.20 15.99
CA ILE A 158 -4.24 -0.53 14.86
C ILE A 158 -4.74 0.00 13.51
N GLY A 159 -6.04 0.29 13.36
CA GLY A 159 -6.58 0.84 12.12
C GLY A 159 -5.99 2.23 11.77
N GLU A 160 -5.78 3.07 12.78
CA GLU A 160 -5.12 4.38 12.60
C GLU A 160 -3.64 4.22 12.27
N MET A 161 -2.94 3.28 12.93
CA MET A 161 -1.55 2.94 12.59
C MET A 161 -1.43 2.37 11.17
N GLN A 162 -2.39 1.57 10.71
CA GLN A 162 -2.45 1.04 9.34
C GLN A 162 -2.55 2.17 8.32
N ASN A 163 -3.33 3.22 8.61
CA ASN A 163 -3.37 4.41 7.76
C ASN A 163 -1.97 5.04 7.62
N ASN A 164 -1.31 5.30 8.73
CA ASN A 164 0.02 5.91 8.72
C ASN A 164 1.09 4.98 8.11
N ALA A 165 1.01 3.67 8.37
CA ALA A 165 1.89 2.68 7.76
C ALA A 165 1.75 2.67 6.22
N THR A 166 0.52 2.86 5.69
CA THR A 166 0.31 3.03 4.24
C THR A 166 1.15 4.17 3.69
N ILE A 167 1.10 5.35 4.34
CA ILE A 167 1.87 6.52 3.91
C ILE A 167 3.36 6.22 3.93
N ILE A 168 3.83 5.54 4.99
CA ILE A 168 5.25 5.20 5.14
C ILE A 168 5.71 4.25 4.02
N PHE A 169 4.95 3.16 3.76
CA PHE A 169 5.27 2.25 2.66
C PHE A 169 5.28 2.97 1.31
N ASP A 170 4.22 3.71 0.99
CA ASP A 170 4.08 4.42 -0.28
C ASP A 170 5.18 5.48 -0.50
N THR A 171 5.64 6.10 0.57
CA THR A 171 6.70 7.12 0.50
C THR A 171 8.06 6.47 0.37
N LEU A 172 8.42 5.54 1.25
CA LEU A 172 9.76 4.96 1.29
C LEU A 172 10.04 4.00 0.11
N LEU A 173 9.02 3.33 -0.44
CA LEU A 173 9.18 2.56 -1.68
C LEU A 173 9.62 3.44 -2.86
N LYS A 174 9.09 4.66 -2.97
CA LYS A 174 9.49 5.63 -4.00
C LYS A 174 10.94 6.10 -3.83
N GLU A 175 11.43 6.09 -2.58
CA GLU A 175 12.81 6.40 -2.23
C GLU A 175 13.76 5.18 -2.34
N GLY A 176 13.27 4.06 -2.85
CA GLY A 176 14.07 2.86 -3.13
C GLY A 176 14.29 1.93 -1.94
N PHE A 177 13.54 2.09 -0.86
CA PHE A 177 13.56 1.14 0.24
C PHE A 177 12.85 -0.16 -0.15
N THR A 178 13.35 -1.30 0.35
CA THR A 178 12.65 -2.58 0.22
C THR A 178 11.46 -2.66 1.20
N GLU A 179 10.45 -3.45 0.88
CA GLU A 179 9.31 -3.70 1.78
C GLU A 179 9.79 -4.24 3.15
N ASN A 180 10.81 -5.10 3.15
CA ASN A 180 11.41 -5.65 4.37
C ASN A 180 12.06 -4.56 5.24
N ALA A 181 12.82 -3.64 4.62
CA ALA A 181 13.43 -2.53 5.33
C ALA A 181 12.39 -1.57 5.92
N ILE A 182 11.34 -1.27 5.16
CA ILE A 182 10.22 -0.42 5.61
C ILE A 182 9.49 -1.08 6.78
N ALA A 183 9.18 -2.37 6.68
CA ALA A 183 8.55 -3.12 7.76
C ALA A 183 9.40 -3.11 9.04
N GLY A 184 10.74 -3.28 8.92
CA GLY A 184 11.68 -3.16 10.02
C GLY A 184 11.64 -1.77 10.69
N ILE A 185 11.57 -0.70 9.90
CA ILE A 185 11.43 0.68 10.39
C ILE A 185 10.10 0.87 11.12
N ILE A 186 8.97 0.48 10.51
CA ILE A 186 7.64 0.65 11.11
C ILE A 186 7.51 -0.19 12.39
N GLY A 187 8.11 -1.38 12.44
CA GLY A 187 8.14 -2.23 13.63
C GLY A 187 8.74 -1.53 14.86
N ASN A 188 9.70 -0.63 14.64
CA ASN A 188 10.27 0.22 15.70
C ASN A 188 9.33 1.38 16.08
N ALA A 189 8.59 1.94 15.12
CA ALA A 189 7.63 2.99 15.42
C ALA A 189 6.43 2.50 16.25
N GLY A 190 6.00 1.24 16.08
CA GLY A 190 4.92 0.63 16.82
C GLY A 190 4.18 -0.45 16.05
N GLY A 191 3.21 -1.09 16.71
CA GLY A 191 2.37 -2.12 16.12
C GLY A 191 1.56 -2.89 17.16
N PRO A 192 0.95 -4.03 16.79
CA PRO A 192 0.04 -4.76 17.67
C PRO A 192 0.70 -5.32 18.93
N TYR A 193 2.01 -5.56 18.91
CA TYR A 193 2.74 -6.13 20.05
C TYR A 193 3.25 -5.06 21.03
N THR A 194 3.07 -3.77 20.72
CA THR A 194 3.48 -2.63 21.55
C THR A 194 2.35 -1.60 21.74
N LEU A 195 1.09 -2.08 21.74
CA LEU A 195 -0.08 -1.21 21.95
C LEU A 195 -0.03 -0.51 23.31
N GLY A 196 -0.21 0.82 23.30
CA GLY A 196 -0.14 1.65 24.51
C GLY A 196 1.27 1.97 25.00
N GLU A 197 2.31 1.50 24.29
CA GLU A 197 3.72 1.80 24.60
C GLU A 197 4.43 2.54 23.49
N SER A 198 4.09 2.21 22.22
CA SER A 198 4.57 2.90 21.03
C SER A 198 3.46 2.99 19.98
N SER A 199 3.64 3.83 18.99
CA SER A 199 2.62 4.04 17.96
C SER A 199 3.22 4.62 16.70
N VAL A 200 2.75 4.17 15.54
CA VAL A 200 3.10 4.72 14.21
C VAL A 200 2.45 6.11 14.07
N ASN A 201 2.94 7.06 14.86
CA ASN A 201 2.33 8.38 15.06
C ASN A 201 3.37 9.50 15.04
N PRO A 202 3.37 10.38 14.02
CA PRO A 202 4.36 11.46 13.91
C PRO A 202 4.22 12.54 14.97
N GLY A 203 3.07 12.63 15.68
CA GLY A 203 2.83 13.61 16.74
C GLY A 203 3.06 13.09 18.16
N LEU A 204 3.64 11.89 18.30
CA LEU A 204 3.77 11.23 19.61
C LEU A 204 5.01 11.70 20.37
N TRP A 205 4.80 12.26 21.57
CA TRP A 205 5.85 12.50 22.54
C TRP A 205 6.05 11.28 23.42
N GLN A 206 7.31 11.00 23.76
CA GLN A 206 7.66 9.93 24.70
C GLN A 206 6.89 10.05 26.02
N ASN A 207 6.26 8.96 26.44
CA ASN A 207 5.40 8.90 27.61
C ASN A 207 4.28 9.97 27.62
N LEU A 208 3.82 10.39 26.44
CA LEU A 208 2.81 11.46 26.26
C LEU A 208 3.21 12.80 26.93
N THR A 209 4.50 13.04 27.12
CA THR A 209 5.04 14.21 27.80
C THR A 209 5.75 15.13 26.82
N VAL A 210 5.23 16.34 26.62
CA VAL A 210 5.86 17.37 25.78
C VAL A 210 7.14 17.87 26.47
N ASN A 211 8.30 17.41 26.01
CA ASN A 211 9.59 17.79 26.57
C ASN A 211 10.70 17.69 25.50
N PRO A 212 11.42 18.77 25.18
CA PRO A 212 12.48 18.76 24.16
C PRO A 212 13.63 17.81 24.45
N ASN A 213 13.82 17.37 25.69
CA ASN A 213 14.85 16.40 26.06
C ASN A 213 14.42 14.95 25.92
N LEU A 214 13.12 14.70 25.68
CA LEU A 214 12.57 13.37 25.46
C LEU A 214 12.46 13.05 23.96
N GLY A 215 12.05 11.81 23.66
CA GLY A 215 11.80 11.34 22.31
C GLY A 215 10.53 11.95 21.71
N PHE A 216 10.54 12.14 20.37
CA PHE A 216 9.41 12.67 19.62
C PHE A 216 9.28 12.00 18.26
N GLY A 217 8.05 11.84 17.79
CA GLY A 217 7.69 11.43 16.45
C GLY A 217 7.83 9.93 16.19
N LEU A 218 7.78 9.56 14.92
CA LEU A 218 7.80 8.17 14.45
C LEU A 218 9.00 7.37 14.98
N PHE A 219 10.17 8.01 15.10
CA PHE A 219 11.42 7.35 15.43
C PHE A 219 11.99 7.82 16.77
N GLN A 220 11.19 8.50 17.57
CA GLN A 220 11.50 8.91 18.94
C GLN A 220 12.88 9.59 19.06
N TRP A 221 13.18 10.57 18.16
CA TRP A 221 14.44 11.32 18.25
C TRP A 221 14.64 11.89 19.65
N THR A 222 15.74 11.51 20.28
CA THR A 222 16.11 11.95 21.64
C THR A 222 17.50 12.60 21.62
N PRO A 223 17.65 13.88 22.01
CA PRO A 223 16.57 14.83 22.29
C PRO A 223 15.75 15.12 21.04
N SER A 224 14.48 15.49 21.22
CA SER A 224 13.57 15.78 20.10
C SER A 224 14.08 16.90 19.19
N THR A 225 14.89 17.82 19.75
CA THR A 225 15.52 18.95 19.03
C THR A 225 16.39 18.54 17.86
N LYS A 226 16.87 17.29 17.83
CA LYS A 226 17.58 16.73 16.66
C LYS A 226 16.75 16.83 15.40
N TYR A 227 15.44 16.55 15.52
CA TYR A 227 14.52 16.61 14.42
C TYR A 227 13.76 17.94 14.37
N THR A 228 13.18 18.40 15.48
CA THR A 228 12.26 19.54 15.49
C THR A 228 12.89 20.86 15.04
N ASN A 229 14.18 21.09 15.38
CA ASN A 229 14.91 22.25 14.88
C ASN A 229 15.10 22.21 13.36
N TRP A 230 15.44 21.03 12.84
CA TRP A 230 15.60 20.84 11.40
C TRP A 230 14.27 20.99 10.68
N ALA A 231 13.19 20.39 11.20
CA ALA A 231 11.84 20.48 10.61
C ALA A 231 11.42 21.94 10.46
N THR A 232 11.50 22.71 11.55
CA THR A 232 11.16 24.13 11.55
C THR A 232 12.03 24.94 10.56
N ALA A 233 13.33 24.66 10.50
CA ALA A 233 14.25 25.33 9.58
C ALA A 233 13.98 25.01 8.10
N ASN A 234 13.33 23.86 7.81
CA ASN A 234 12.97 23.42 6.47
C ASN A 234 11.46 23.60 6.14
N GLY A 235 10.72 24.33 6.99
CA GLY A 235 9.33 24.67 6.72
C GLY A 235 8.31 23.57 6.99
N TYR A 236 8.70 22.52 7.74
CA TYR A 236 7.78 21.49 8.19
C TYR A 236 7.20 21.81 9.57
N GLU A 237 5.92 21.49 9.76
CA GLU A 237 5.39 21.33 11.13
C GLU A 237 6.10 20.15 11.80
N ILE A 238 6.36 20.23 13.11
CA ILE A 238 7.13 19.20 13.81
C ILE A 238 6.44 17.81 13.78
N ASP A 239 5.12 17.79 13.72
CA ASP A 239 4.28 16.60 13.66
C ASP A 239 3.88 16.20 12.22
N ASP A 240 4.53 16.79 11.22
CA ASP A 240 4.40 16.38 9.83
C ASP A 240 5.18 15.08 9.58
N GLY A 241 4.44 14.00 9.31
CA GLY A 241 5.05 12.70 9.04
C GLY A 241 5.91 12.69 7.78
N TYR A 242 5.57 13.48 6.75
CA TYR A 242 6.41 13.59 5.54
C TYR A 242 7.75 14.25 5.86
N GLY A 243 7.76 15.30 6.69
CA GLY A 243 9.01 15.90 7.18
C GLY A 243 9.86 14.89 7.96
N GLN A 244 9.22 14.00 8.74
CA GLN A 244 9.91 12.95 9.48
C GLN A 244 10.53 11.88 8.56
N LEU A 245 9.83 11.50 7.48
CA LEU A 245 10.38 10.59 6.47
C LEU A 245 11.47 11.26 5.64
N ASP A 246 11.32 12.53 5.28
CA ASP A 246 12.35 13.30 4.57
C ASP A 246 13.65 13.37 5.41
N TRP A 247 13.53 13.62 6.71
CA TRP A 247 14.68 13.58 7.61
C TRP A 247 15.33 12.19 7.64
N LEU A 248 14.54 11.12 7.74
CA LEU A 248 15.04 9.75 7.72
C LEU A 248 15.85 9.46 6.45
N VAL A 249 15.33 9.82 5.29
CA VAL A 249 15.95 9.55 3.99
C VAL A 249 17.20 10.39 3.81
N ASN A 250 17.14 11.69 4.05
CA ASN A 250 18.16 12.66 3.63
C ASN A 250 19.15 13.06 4.73
N GLN A 251 18.79 12.88 6.01
CA GLN A 251 19.64 13.32 7.12
C GLN A 251 20.32 12.19 7.87
N THR A 252 19.85 10.94 7.77
CA THR A 252 20.39 9.80 8.52
C THR A 252 21.90 9.61 8.32
N VAL A 253 22.38 9.69 7.08
CA VAL A 253 23.82 9.52 6.77
C VAL A 253 24.60 10.78 7.09
N SER A 254 24.12 11.96 6.67
CA SER A 254 24.82 13.24 6.81
C SER A 254 25.03 13.66 8.28
N THR A 255 24.09 13.29 9.15
CA THR A 255 24.16 13.58 10.59
C THR A 255 24.86 12.49 11.41
N GLY A 256 25.24 11.37 10.78
CA GLY A 256 25.82 10.22 11.48
C GLY A 256 24.80 9.53 12.42
N GLN A 257 23.49 9.65 12.12
CA GLN A 257 22.47 8.98 12.94
C GLN A 257 22.57 7.47 12.85
N TRP A 258 22.93 6.91 11.69
CA TRP A 258 23.19 5.49 11.53
C TRP A 258 24.63 5.14 11.91
N ILE A 259 24.79 4.24 12.88
CA ILE A 259 26.10 3.74 13.32
C ILE A 259 26.07 2.22 13.24
N PRO A 260 26.72 1.60 12.23
CA PRO A 260 26.80 0.14 12.15
C PRO A 260 27.43 -0.47 13.40
N THR A 261 26.89 -1.58 13.87
CA THR A 261 27.43 -2.36 14.98
C THR A 261 28.07 -3.65 14.47
N SER A 262 28.82 -4.36 15.30
CA SER A 262 29.40 -5.66 14.93
C SER A 262 28.33 -6.72 14.63
N THR A 263 27.16 -6.63 15.27
CA THR A 263 26.03 -7.54 15.06
C THR A 263 25.21 -7.15 13.82
N TYR A 264 25.09 -5.87 13.54
CA TYR A 264 24.35 -5.30 12.40
C TYR A 264 25.30 -4.40 11.59
N PRO A 265 26.19 -4.99 10.77
CA PRO A 265 27.30 -4.26 10.15
C PRO A 265 26.89 -3.46 8.90
N GLU A 266 25.63 -3.55 8.48
CA GLU A 266 25.17 -2.86 7.29
C GLU A 266 25.25 -1.35 7.43
N THR A 267 25.74 -0.68 6.39
CA THR A 267 25.58 0.78 6.21
C THR A 267 24.10 1.10 5.97
N PHE A 268 23.70 2.36 6.16
CA PHE A 268 22.30 2.74 5.92
C PHE A 268 21.84 2.44 4.48
N PRO A 269 22.61 2.73 3.41
CA PRO A 269 22.22 2.33 2.04
C PRO A 269 22.07 0.80 1.86
N GLN A 270 22.91 -0.01 2.53
CA GLN A 270 22.76 -1.47 2.51
C GLN A 270 21.51 -1.94 3.25
N PHE A 271 21.17 -1.29 4.37
CA PHE A 271 19.93 -1.53 5.09
C PHE A 271 18.70 -1.20 4.22
N VAL A 272 18.69 -0.04 3.56
CA VAL A 272 17.62 0.43 2.67
C VAL A 272 17.29 -0.60 1.59
N SER A 273 18.31 -1.21 0.98
CA SER A 273 18.16 -2.21 -0.10
C SER A 273 18.11 -3.66 0.39
N SER A 274 18.05 -3.88 1.71
CA SER A 274 18.15 -5.23 2.30
C SER A 274 16.85 -6.02 2.13
N MET A 275 16.98 -7.30 1.79
CA MET A 275 15.89 -8.28 1.72
C MET A 275 15.94 -9.29 2.89
N LYS A 276 16.72 -8.99 3.93
CA LYS A 276 16.76 -9.81 5.15
C LYS A 276 15.40 -9.80 5.84
N GLU A 277 15.18 -10.75 6.75
CA GLU A 277 13.93 -10.87 7.52
C GLU A 277 13.57 -9.55 8.21
N PRO A 278 12.29 -9.16 8.24
CA PRO A 278 11.85 -7.90 8.85
C PRO A 278 12.26 -7.76 10.31
N SER A 279 12.21 -8.86 11.07
CA SER A 279 12.66 -8.90 12.47
C SER A 279 14.13 -8.57 12.63
N TYR A 280 15.00 -9.13 11.76
CA TYR A 280 16.42 -8.75 11.74
C TYR A 280 16.61 -7.26 11.44
N LEU A 281 15.86 -6.74 10.46
CA LEU A 281 15.94 -5.33 10.06
C LEU A 281 15.37 -4.39 11.13
N ALA A 282 14.38 -4.83 11.90
CA ALA A 282 13.91 -4.09 13.07
C ALA A 282 14.99 -3.98 14.14
N ASP A 283 15.69 -5.08 14.42
CA ASP A 283 16.79 -5.09 15.37
C ASP A 283 17.98 -4.24 14.86
N ALA A 284 18.28 -4.30 13.57
CA ALA A 284 19.31 -3.46 12.96
C ALA A 284 18.97 -1.96 13.09
N PHE A 285 17.70 -1.58 12.84
CA PHE A 285 17.27 -0.20 13.01
C PHE A 285 17.31 0.25 14.47
N LEU A 286 16.84 -0.59 15.38
CA LEU A 286 16.92 -0.36 16.84
C LEU A 286 18.36 -0.08 17.28
N ASN A 287 19.31 -0.93 16.87
CA ASN A 287 20.69 -0.89 17.33
C ASN A 287 21.54 0.18 16.63
N ASN A 288 21.32 0.40 15.34
CA ASN A 288 22.14 1.31 14.54
C ASN A 288 21.59 2.73 14.47
N PHE A 289 20.25 2.89 14.51
CA PHE A 289 19.58 4.19 14.38
C PHE A 289 19.10 4.74 15.74
N GLU A 290 18.23 4.01 16.45
CA GLU A 290 17.61 4.52 17.69
C GLU A 290 18.55 4.45 18.90
N ARG A 291 19.20 3.32 19.08
CA ARG A 291 20.18 3.05 20.18
C ARG A 291 19.62 3.31 21.58
N PRO A 292 18.47 2.74 21.94
CA PRO A 292 17.92 2.88 23.29
C PRO A 292 18.82 2.16 24.30
N LYS A 293 18.68 2.54 25.59
CA LYS A 293 19.41 1.87 26.67
C LYS A 293 19.09 0.37 26.78
N ASN A 294 17.84 -0.01 26.59
CA ASN A 294 17.42 -1.40 26.46
C ASN A 294 17.32 -1.77 24.97
N GLN A 295 18.19 -2.63 24.51
CA GLN A 295 18.20 -3.11 23.11
C GLN A 295 17.53 -4.49 22.95
N ASN A 296 17.11 -5.12 24.06
CA ASN A 296 16.34 -6.36 24.01
C ASN A 296 14.84 -6.03 23.97
N GLN A 297 14.30 -5.84 22.77
CA GLN A 297 12.89 -5.48 22.51
C GLN A 297 12.33 -6.34 21.36
N PRO A 298 12.13 -7.66 21.59
CA PRO A 298 11.70 -8.60 20.55
C PRO A 298 10.33 -8.26 19.95
N GLU A 299 9.50 -7.49 20.65
CA GLU A 299 8.20 -7.02 20.17
C GLU A 299 8.31 -6.16 18.90
N ARG A 300 9.43 -5.47 18.73
CA ARG A 300 9.67 -4.65 17.52
C ARG A 300 9.89 -5.52 16.28
N GLY A 301 10.59 -6.64 16.44
CA GLY A 301 10.72 -7.66 15.40
C GLY A 301 9.35 -8.29 15.05
N GLN A 302 8.54 -8.62 16.06
CA GLN A 302 7.19 -9.14 15.85
C GLN A 302 6.27 -8.12 15.14
N ASN A 303 6.36 -6.84 15.50
CA ASN A 303 5.67 -5.77 14.78
C ASN A 303 6.13 -5.69 13.32
N ALA A 304 7.42 -5.80 13.04
CA ALA A 304 7.94 -5.77 11.68
C ALA A 304 7.41 -6.91 10.82
N GLU A 305 7.40 -8.15 11.35
CA GLU A 305 6.79 -9.30 10.69
C GLU A 305 5.28 -9.08 10.42
N TYR A 306 4.57 -8.52 11.40
CA TYR A 306 3.16 -8.15 11.23
C TYR A 306 2.99 -7.15 10.09
N TRP A 307 3.78 -6.08 10.04
CA TRP A 307 3.64 -5.02 9.04
C TRP A 307 3.93 -5.52 7.62
N LEU A 308 4.93 -6.38 7.43
CA LEU A 308 5.20 -6.97 6.11
C LEU A 308 4.04 -7.87 5.66
N LYS A 309 3.57 -8.78 6.52
CA LYS A 309 2.42 -9.66 6.22
C LYS A 309 1.15 -8.86 5.94
N TRP A 310 0.90 -7.82 6.74
CA TRP A 310 -0.23 -6.94 6.53
C TRP A 310 -0.13 -6.21 5.19
N TYR A 311 1.02 -5.66 4.84
CA TYR A 311 1.25 -4.99 3.57
C TYR A 311 1.05 -5.93 2.38
N ASN A 312 1.51 -7.17 2.49
CA ASN A 312 1.38 -8.20 1.46
C ASN A 312 0.00 -8.91 1.44
N ASN A 313 -0.96 -8.47 2.26
CA ASN A 313 -2.27 -9.12 2.44
C ASN A 313 -2.17 -10.61 2.90
N GLU A 314 -1.06 -10.99 3.54
CA GLU A 314 -0.85 -12.30 4.16
C GLU A 314 -1.28 -12.30 5.62
N PHE A 315 -2.36 -11.60 5.95
CA PHE A 315 -2.76 -11.32 7.32
C PHE A 315 -3.01 -12.58 8.13
N VAL A 316 -2.19 -12.80 9.14
CA VAL A 316 -2.44 -13.72 10.26
C VAL A 316 -2.64 -12.86 11.51
N PRO A 317 -3.80 -12.94 12.20
CA PRO A 317 -3.97 -12.28 13.49
C PRO A 317 -2.85 -12.71 14.44
N PRO A 318 -2.32 -11.83 15.30
CA PRO A 318 -1.35 -12.23 16.31
C PRO A 318 -1.92 -13.37 17.18
N GLU A 319 -1.15 -14.44 17.38
CA GLU A 319 -1.59 -15.66 18.08
C GLU A 319 -1.95 -15.39 19.55
N ASN A 320 -1.44 -14.32 20.14
CA ASN A 320 -1.76 -13.88 21.50
C ASN A 320 -1.95 -12.35 21.52
N PRO A 321 -3.18 -11.85 21.44
CA PRO A 321 -3.44 -10.43 21.66
C PRO A 321 -3.05 -10.05 23.09
N PRO A 322 -2.45 -8.86 23.33
CA PRO A 322 -2.16 -8.38 24.67
C PRO A 322 -3.43 -8.39 25.53
N GLN A 323 -3.34 -8.93 26.75
CA GLN A 323 -4.48 -9.13 27.67
C GLN A 323 -5.06 -7.84 28.28
N ASN A 324 -4.78 -6.68 27.73
CA ASN A 324 -5.33 -5.39 28.16
C ASN A 324 -6.53 -5.02 27.30
N GLY A 325 -7.69 -5.56 27.64
CA GLY A 325 -9.06 -5.07 27.49
C GLY A 325 -9.53 -4.23 26.28
N GLY A 326 -8.81 -4.16 25.18
CA GLY A 326 -9.25 -3.50 23.96
C GLY A 326 -10.00 -4.47 23.05
N GLU A 327 -11.27 -4.25 22.78
CA GLU A 327 -12.02 -5.03 21.80
C GLU A 327 -11.34 -4.95 20.44
N TRP A 328 -10.91 -6.11 19.92
CA TRP A 328 -10.49 -6.27 18.55
C TRP A 328 -11.71 -6.13 17.64
N VAL A 329 -11.95 -4.94 17.10
CA VAL A 329 -12.79 -4.83 15.91
C VAL A 329 -11.91 -5.20 14.72
N ALA A 330 -11.64 -6.50 14.58
CA ALA A 330 -11.09 -7.04 13.37
C ALA A 330 -12.13 -6.82 12.28
N SER A 331 -11.92 -5.86 11.40
CA SER A 331 -12.56 -5.89 10.09
C SER A 331 -11.92 -7.05 9.31
N MET A 332 -12.32 -8.29 9.65
CA MET A 332 -11.96 -9.45 8.85
C MET A 332 -12.52 -9.25 7.44
N PRO A 333 -11.71 -9.42 6.40
CA PRO A 333 -12.25 -9.53 5.05
C PRO A 333 -13.23 -10.71 5.03
N VAL A 334 -14.45 -10.46 4.61
CA VAL A 334 -15.58 -11.41 4.64
C VAL A 334 -15.28 -12.75 3.91
N TRP A 335 -14.28 -12.79 3.03
CA TRP A 335 -13.89 -14.00 2.32
C TRP A 335 -13.17 -15.07 3.18
N LEU A 336 -12.65 -14.71 4.37
CA LEU A 336 -12.07 -15.69 5.30
C LEU A 336 -13.13 -16.51 6.06
N MET A 337 -14.38 -16.02 6.13
CA MET A 337 -15.48 -16.74 6.81
C MET A 337 -16.07 -17.89 6.00
N VAL A 338 -15.81 -18.00 4.70
CA VAL A 338 -16.44 -18.97 3.81
C VAL A 338 -15.70 -20.33 3.78
N ARG A 339 -14.48 -20.44 4.29
CA ARG A 339 -13.69 -21.70 4.22
C ARG A 339 -13.87 -22.66 5.39
N LYS A 340 -14.77 -22.41 6.36
CA LYS A 340 -15.02 -23.33 7.50
C LYS A 340 -16.40 -24.00 7.51
N ARG A 341 -17.02 -24.20 6.37
CA ARG A 341 -18.16 -25.11 6.25
C ARG A 341 -17.93 -26.11 5.12
N GLY A 342 -17.28 -27.21 5.48
CA GLY A 342 -17.08 -28.34 4.58
C GLY A 342 -16.24 -29.43 5.21
N VAL A 343 -16.76 -30.12 6.21
CA VAL A 343 -16.65 -31.55 6.48
C VAL A 343 -17.99 -32.01 7.01
#